data_89ec9ad85df0d3aba19cdd15b7518eef
#
_entry.id   89ec9ad85df0d3aba19cdd15b7518eef
#
_cell.length_a   1.000
_cell.length_b   1.000
_cell.length_c   1.000
_cell.angle_alpha   90.00
_cell.angle_beta   90.00
_cell.angle_gamma   90.00
#
_symmetry.space_group_name_H-M   'P 1'
#
loop_
_entity.id
_entity.type
_entity.pdbx_description
1 polymer ?
#
loop_
_entity_poly.entity_id
_entity_poly.type
_entity_poly.pdbx_seq_one_letter_code
_entity_poly.pdbx_strand_id
1 'polypeptide(L)'
;MNLKPLDVEKYKEFATAKFKERNKHLDAAIIGELFARFGGVTSYIQRVMNVLFLKTPEQGTCTLDMVDDAINYNLNMASDTYETLLRQMPEKQRNVFIAISAEGEARSVKSGAFAKKYHLPSPSSVNSALKGLLEKDFITQEGDAYVVYDKFFDLWLKKYMK
;
A
#
# COMPACT_ATOMS: atom_id res chain seq x y z
N MET A 1 10.44 3.27 13.90
CA MET A 1 11.50 4.16 13.40
C MET A 1 10.89 5.26 12.55
N ASN A 2 10.79 6.45 13.11
CA ASN A 2 10.32 7.61 12.34
C ASN A 2 11.44 8.07 11.43
N LEU A 3 11.49 7.49 10.23
CA LEU A 3 12.28 8.07 9.18
C LEU A 3 11.66 9.43 8.85
N LYS A 4 12.41 10.49 9.06
CA LYS A 4 12.01 11.81 8.58
C LYS A 4 11.66 11.68 7.10
N PRO A 5 10.56 12.31 6.62
CA PRO A 5 10.27 12.29 5.21
C PRO A 5 11.52 12.77 4.47
N LEU A 6 12.05 11.93 3.60
CA LEU A 6 13.11 12.34 2.70
C LEU A 6 12.63 13.57 1.97
N ASP A 7 13.49 14.56 1.89
CA ASP A 7 13.23 15.73 1.09
C ASP A 7 12.91 15.29 -0.34
N VAL A 8 11.70 15.57 -0.78
CA VAL A 8 11.20 15.22 -2.12
C VAL A 8 12.17 15.73 -3.19
N GLU A 9 12.72 16.92 -3.02
CA GLU A 9 13.65 17.52 -3.99
C GLU A 9 14.97 16.74 -4.08
N LYS A 10 15.51 16.29 -2.95
CA LYS A 10 16.71 15.44 -2.94
C LYS A 10 16.47 14.11 -3.62
N TYR A 11 15.31 13.51 -3.38
CA TYR A 11 14.94 12.26 -4.03
C TYR A 11 14.80 12.45 -5.54
N LYS A 12 14.19 13.56 -5.99
CA LYS A 12 14.09 13.90 -7.42
C LYS A 12 15.46 13.99 -8.07
N GLU A 13 16.40 14.68 -7.42
CA GLU A 13 17.77 14.81 -7.94
C GLU A 13 18.44 13.43 -8.05
N PHE A 14 18.32 12.61 -7.01
CA PHE A 14 18.90 11.27 -6.98
C PHE A 14 18.32 10.39 -8.10
N ALA A 15 16.99 10.33 -8.20
CA ALA A 15 16.30 9.49 -9.18
C ALA A 15 16.61 9.95 -10.61
N THR A 16 16.58 11.26 -10.86
CA THR A 16 16.89 11.84 -12.17
C THR A 16 18.31 11.46 -12.59
N ALA A 17 19.28 11.56 -11.67
CA ALA A 17 20.67 11.20 -11.92
C ALA A 17 20.82 9.72 -12.26
N LYS A 18 20.12 8.84 -11.54
CA LYS A 18 20.16 7.40 -11.79
C LYS A 18 19.60 7.02 -13.17
N PHE A 19 18.51 7.65 -13.58
CA PHE A 19 17.94 7.45 -14.91
C PHE A 19 18.91 7.94 -15.97
N LYS A 20 19.51 9.10 -15.77
CA LYS A 20 20.45 9.72 -16.71
C LYS A 20 21.71 8.87 -16.92
N GLU A 21 22.21 8.19 -15.89
CA GLU A 21 23.35 7.27 -16.02
C GLU A 21 23.13 6.19 -17.06
N ARG A 22 21.87 5.83 -17.33
CA ARG A 22 21.48 4.83 -18.33
C ARG A 22 20.83 5.46 -19.56
N ASN A 23 21.04 6.73 -19.78
CA ASN A 23 20.46 7.48 -20.91
C ASN A 23 18.93 7.43 -20.93
N LYS A 24 18.31 7.45 -19.76
CA LYS A 24 16.85 7.48 -19.59
C LYS A 24 16.44 8.83 -19.04
N HIS A 25 15.25 9.27 -19.42
CA HIS A 25 14.68 10.51 -18.92
C HIS A 25 13.55 10.22 -17.92
N LEU A 26 13.49 10.97 -16.85
CA LEU A 26 12.47 10.84 -15.81
C LEU A 26 11.65 12.12 -15.73
N ASP A 27 10.33 11.99 -15.88
CA ASP A 27 9.43 13.09 -15.55
C ASP A 27 9.42 13.25 -14.02
N ALA A 28 9.93 14.39 -13.53
CA ALA A 28 10.08 14.64 -12.11
C ALA A 28 8.73 14.67 -11.35
N ALA A 29 7.61 14.89 -12.03
CA ALA A 29 6.28 14.84 -11.45
C ALA A 29 5.96 13.47 -10.85
N ILE A 30 6.58 12.40 -11.35
CA ILE A 30 6.43 11.03 -10.83
C ILE A 30 6.80 10.95 -9.35
N ILE A 31 7.88 11.60 -8.96
CA ILE A 31 8.35 11.56 -7.57
C ILE A 31 7.33 12.18 -6.62
N GLY A 32 6.78 13.34 -6.99
CA GLY A 32 5.72 13.98 -6.20
C GLY A 32 4.48 13.10 -6.07
N GLU A 33 4.07 12.45 -7.16
CA GLU A 33 2.95 11.52 -7.18
C GLU A 33 3.18 10.34 -6.25
N LEU A 34 4.35 9.71 -6.29
CA LEU A 34 4.69 8.57 -5.44
C LEU A 34 4.76 8.97 -3.95
N PHE A 35 5.31 10.14 -3.65
CA PHE A 35 5.32 10.65 -2.28
C PHE A 35 3.90 10.90 -1.77
N ALA A 36 3.01 11.43 -2.61
CA ALA A 36 1.62 11.62 -2.25
C ALA A 36 0.90 10.29 -1.98
N ARG A 37 1.11 9.29 -2.81
CA ARG A 37 0.47 7.96 -2.67
C ARG A 37 0.98 7.16 -1.48
N PHE A 38 2.28 7.24 -1.19
CA PHE A 38 2.93 6.38 -0.19
C PHE A 38 3.41 7.14 1.05
N GLY A 39 3.03 8.41 1.19
CA GLY A 39 3.33 9.20 2.39
C GLY A 39 4.80 9.36 2.69
N GLY A 40 5.65 9.33 1.68
CA GLY A 40 7.10 9.48 1.85
C GLY A 40 7.82 8.23 2.37
N VAL A 41 7.15 7.07 2.43
CA VAL A 41 7.80 5.82 2.82
C VAL A 41 8.65 5.31 1.66
N THR A 42 9.96 5.45 1.81
CA THR A 42 10.90 5.25 0.70
C THR A 42 10.95 3.82 0.17
N SER A 43 10.69 2.81 1.01
CA SER A 43 10.70 1.41 0.57
C SER A 43 9.64 1.14 -0.51
N TYR A 44 8.45 1.69 -0.36
CA TYR A 44 7.39 1.57 -1.38
C TYR A 44 7.75 2.32 -2.66
N ILE A 45 8.23 3.55 -2.50
CA ILE A 45 8.63 4.40 -3.61
C ILE A 45 9.75 3.73 -4.40
N GLN A 46 10.74 3.18 -3.71
CA GLN A 46 11.87 2.48 -4.34
C GLN A 46 11.43 1.27 -5.14
N ARG A 47 10.45 0.50 -4.63
CA ARG A 47 9.92 -0.66 -5.36
C ARG A 47 9.25 -0.26 -6.66
N VAL A 48 8.47 0.81 -6.66
CA VAL A 48 7.84 1.33 -7.88
C VAL A 48 8.88 1.91 -8.83
N MET A 49 9.83 2.68 -8.29
CA MET A 49 10.89 3.29 -9.10
C MET A 49 11.78 2.25 -9.79
N ASN A 50 12.06 1.13 -9.13
CA ASN A 50 12.83 0.04 -9.74
C ASN A 50 12.12 -0.52 -10.97
N VAL A 51 10.82 -0.72 -10.89
CA VAL A 51 10.03 -1.20 -12.04
C VAL A 51 10.00 -0.16 -13.16
N LEU A 52 9.77 1.10 -12.80
CA LEU A 52 9.76 2.20 -13.77
C LEU A 52 11.11 2.31 -14.51
N PHE A 53 12.20 2.19 -13.76
CA PHE A 53 13.55 2.22 -14.33
C PHE A 53 13.76 1.10 -15.34
N LEU A 54 13.38 -0.13 -14.98
CA LEU A 54 13.55 -1.29 -15.86
C LEU A 54 12.66 -1.23 -17.10
N LYS A 55 11.45 -0.68 -16.96
CA LYS A 55 10.50 -0.59 -18.07
C LYS A 55 10.71 0.60 -18.99
N THR A 56 11.52 1.57 -18.58
CA THR A 56 11.87 2.70 -19.42
C THR A 56 13.02 2.30 -20.33
N PRO A 57 12.87 2.34 -21.67
CA PRO A 57 13.97 1.99 -22.57
C PRO A 57 15.05 3.07 -22.55
N GLU A 58 16.26 2.67 -22.96
CA GLU A 58 17.34 3.64 -23.18
C GLU A 58 16.88 4.69 -24.19
N GLN A 59 17.21 5.95 -23.94
CA GLN A 59 16.79 7.14 -24.68
C GLN A 59 15.27 7.39 -24.61
N GLY A 60 14.55 6.59 -23.82
CA GLY A 60 13.13 6.81 -23.58
C GLY A 60 12.86 7.70 -22.37
N THR A 61 11.62 8.08 -22.22
CA THR A 61 11.15 8.90 -21.11
C THR A 61 10.18 8.10 -20.24
N CYS A 62 10.44 8.09 -18.93
CA CYS A 62 9.51 7.56 -17.95
C CYS A 62 8.45 8.64 -17.68
N THR A 63 7.20 8.33 -17.99
CA THR A 63 6.09 9.26 -17.90
C THR A 63 5.12 8.89 -16.79
N LEU A 64 4.31 9.86 -16.36
CA LEU A 64 3.39 9.72 -15.25
C LEU A 64 2.36 8.59 -15.45
N ASP A 65 1.94 8.36 -16.70
CA ASP A 65 0.98 7.30 -17.03
C ASP A 65 1.54 5.89 -16.83
N MET A 66 2.86 5.73 -16.71
CA MET A 66 3.49 4.43 -16.42
C MET A 66 3.39 4.02 -14.94
N VAL A 67 3.03 4.95 -14.05
CA VAL A 67 3.04 4.70 -12.59
C VAL A 67 2.05 3.60 -12.20
N ASP A 68 0.83 3.65 -12.69
CA ASP A 68 -0.21 2.67 -12.35
C ASP A 68 0.18 1.26 -12.81
N ASP A 69 0.77 1.14 -14.00
CA ASP A 69 1.25 -0.15 -14.51
C ASP A 69 2.39 -0.70 -13.65
N ALA A 70 3.29 0.16 -13.18
CA ALA A 70 4.39 -0.24 -12.31
C ALA A 70 3.89 -0.70 -10.94
N ILE A 71 2.90 -0.02 -10.37
CA ILE A 71 2.24 -0.44 -9.12
C ILE A 71 1.57 -1.79 -9.32
N ASN A 72 0.78 -1.95 -10.39
CA ASN A 72 0.11 -3.21 -10.70
C ASN A 72 1.10 -4.36 -10.90
N TYR A 73 2.24 -4.10 -11.51
CA TYR A 73 3.29 -5.10 -11.67
C TYR A 73 3.75 -5.60 -10.30
N ASN A 74 4.01 -4.70 -9.35
CA ASN A 74 4.38 -5.07 -7.98
C ASN A 74 3.27 -5.89 -7.29
N LEU A 75 2.02 -5.50 -7.46
CA LEU A 75 0.88 -6.22 -6.87
C LEU A 75 0.77 -7.64 -7.44
N ASN A 76 0.94 -7.79 -8.75
CA ASN A 76 0.87 -9.11 -9.41
C ASN A 76 2.00 -10.01 -8.93
N MET A 77 3.20 -9.49 -8.76
CA MET A 77 4.35 -10.25 -8.27
C MET A 77 4.15 -10.75 -6.83
N ALA A 78 3.41 -9.99 -6.02
CA ALA A 78 3.16 -10.33 -4.62
C ALA A 78 1.85 -11.10 -4.40
N SER A 79 1.05 -11.33 -5.45
CA SER A 79 -0.31 -11.85 -5.34
C SER A 79 -0.38 -13.19 -4.62
N ASP A 80 0.48 -14.13 -4.97
CA ASP A 80 0.51 -15.46 -4.34
C ASP A 80 0.80 -15.36 -2.83
N THR A 81 1.70 -14.46 -2.46
CA THR A 81 2.05 -14.23 -1.05
C THR A 81 0.84 -13.68 -0.29
N TYR A 82 0.15 -12.70 -0.86
CA TYR A 82 -1.03 -12.10 -0.23
C TYR A 82 -2.19 -13.08 -0.10
N GLU A 83 -2.43 -13.87 -1.13
CA GLU A 83 -3.45 -14.94 -1.08
C GLU A 83 -3.16 -15.96 0.01
N THR A 84 -1.90 -16.35 0.14
CA THR A 84 -1.46 -17.29 1.17
C THR A 84 -1.68 -16.71 2.57
N LEU A 85 -1.30 -15.46 2.78
CA LEU A 85 -1.50 -14.78 4.07
C LEU A 85 -2.99 -14.72 4.43
N LEU A 86 -3.86 -14.40 3.48
CA LEU A 86 -5.30 -14.38 3.72
C LEU A 86 -5.85 -15.75 4.08
N ARG A 87 -5.41 -16.80 3.38
CA ARG A 87 -5.86 -18.17 3.67
C ARG A 87 -5.43 -18.65 5.05
N GLN A 88 -4.30 -18.18 5.55
CA GLN A 88 -3.79 -18.52 6.87
C GLN A 88 -4.48 -17.78 7.99
N MET A 89 -5.19 -16.70 7.69
CA MET A 89 -5.96 -15.97 8.70
C MET A 89 -7.23 -16.72 9.07
N PRO A 90 -7.60 -16.74 10.36
CA PRO A 90 -8.95 -17.15 10.75
C PRO A 90 -10.00 -16.32 10.01
N GLU A 91 -11.12 -16.93 9.66
CA GLU A 91 -12.16 -16.28 8.84
C GLU A 91 -12.60 -14.93 9.40
N LYS A 92 -12.81 -14.84 10.72
CA LYS A 92 -13.23 -13.58 11.36
C LYS A 92 -12.18 -12.47 11.20
N GLN A 93 -10.90 -12.81 11.36
CA GLN A 93 -9.82 -11.85 11.16
C GLN A 93 -9.74 -11.40 9.69
N ARG A 94 -9.84 -12.34 8.78
CA ARG A 94 -9.81 -12.06 7.34
C ARG A 94 -10.93 -11.09 6.95
N ASN A 95 -12.15 -11.34 7.40
CA ASN A 95 -13.30 -10.50 7.08
C ASN A 95 -13.15 -9.07 7.64
N VAL A 96 -12.64 -8.93 8.86
CA VAL A 96 -12.37 -7.62 9.46
C VAL A 96 -11.23 -6.91 8.71
N PHE A 97 -10.18 -7.65 8.35
CA PHE A 97 -9.04 -7.12 7.61
C PHE A 97 -9.48 -6.54 6.25
N ILE A 98 -10.29 -7.29 5.51
CA ILE A 98 -10.82 -6.83 4.22
C ILE A 98 -11.72 -5.60 4.39
N ALA A 99 -12.55 -5.58 5.44
CA ALA A 99 -13.41 -4.45 5.75
C ALA A 99 -12.61 -3.17 6.07
N ILE A 100 -11.53 -3.29 6.83
CA ILE A 100 -10.64 -2.17 7.14
C ILE A 100 -10.01 -1.61 5.86
N SER A 101 -9.55 -2.49 4.98
CA SER A 101 -8.99 -2.07 3.69
C SER A 101 -10.04 -1.33 2.86
N ALA A 102 -11.27 -1.83 2.80
CA ALA A 102 -12.36 -1.21 2.05
C ALA A 102 -12.69 0.21 2.55
N GLU A 103 -12.59 0.43 3.87
CA GLU A 103 -12.79 1.77 4.44
C GLU A 103 -11.61 2.71 4.17
N GLY A 104 -10.41 2.17 4.00
CA GLY A 104 -9.17 2.94 3.93
C GLY A 104 -8.69 3.33 5.32
N GLU A 105 -9.32 4.32 5.94
CA GLU A 105 -9.14 4.67 7.35
C GLU A 105 -10.40 4.26 8.10
N ALA A 106 -10.36 3.12 8.78
CA ALA A 106 -11.54 2.56 9.43
C ALA A 106 -11.71 3.12 10.83
N ARG A 107 -12.74 3.93 11.00
CA ARG A 107 -13.14 4.48 12.29
C ARG A 107 -14.40 3.78 12.78
N SER A 108 -14.62 3.80 14.10
CA SER A 108 -15.80 3.20 14.70
C SER A 108 -15.99 1.72 14.36
N VAL A 109 -14.88 0.98 14.19
CA VAL A 109 -14.88 -0.45 13.79
C VAL A 109 -15.60 -1.33 14.80
N LYS A 110 -15.69 -0.90 16.04
CA LYS A 110 -16.35 -1.65 17.13
C LYS A 110 -17.85 -1.36 17.20
N SER A 111 -18.38 -0.55 16.29
CA SER A 111 -19.80 -0.19 16.28
C SER A 111 -20.65 -1.25 15.59
N GLY A 112 -21.93 -1.31 15.96
CA GLY A 112 -22.89 -2.14 15.25
C GLY A 112 -23.09 -1.75 13.80
N ALA A 113 -22.96 -0.45 13.48
CA ALA A 113 -23.09 0.08 12.12
C ALA A 113 -21.99 -0.48 11.21
N PHE A 114 -20.75 -0.51 11.67
CA PHE A 114 -19.63 -1.09 10.92
C PHE A 114 -19.84 -2.60 10.69
N ALA A 115 -20.21 -3.33 11.73
CA ALA A 115 -20.49 -4.76 11.64
C ALA A 115 -21.60 -5.05 10.63
N LYS A 116 -22.66 -4.25 10.64
CA LYS A 116 -23.77 -4.41 9.70
C LYS A 116 -23.35 -4.10 8.25
N LYS A 117 -22.60 -3.03 8.06
CA LYS A 117 -22.11 -2.62 6.72
C LYS A 117 -21.31 -3.72 6.03
N TYR A 118 -20.47 -4.43 6.78
CA TYR A 118 -19.57 -5.45 6.25
C TYR A 118 -20.00 -6.88 6.58
N HIS A 119 -21.23 -7.06 7.06
CA HIS A 119 -21.79 -8.38 7.42
C HIS A 119 -20.92 -9.14 8.40
N LEU A 120 -20.38 -8.44 9.41
CA LEU A 120 -19.56 -9.02 10.46
C LEU A 120 -20.46 -9.52 11.59
N PRO A 121 -20.04 -10.56 12.36
CA PRO A 121 -20.97 -11.22 13.30
C PRO A 121 -21.39 -10.35 14.48
N SER A 122 -20.46 -9.74 15.21
CA SER A 122 -20.79 -8.93 16.38
C SER A 122 -19.64 -7.98 16.71
N PRO A 123 -19.90 -6.88 17.45
CA PRO A 123 -18.82 -6.00 17.90
C PRO A 123 -17.76 -6.72 18.74
N SER A 124 -18.12 -7.69 19.56
CA SER A 124 -17.15 -8.44 20.37
C SER A 124 -16.26 -9.33 19.52
N SER A 125 -16.80 -9.97 18.48
CA SER A 125 -16.03 -10.73 17.50
C SER A 125 -15.07 -9.84 16.72
N VAL A 126 -15.52 -8.64 16.32
CA VAL A 126 -14.68 -7.65 15.66
C VAL A 126 -13.53 -7.24 16.58
N ASN A 127 -13.79 -6.98 17.85
CA ASN A 127 -12.75 -6.60 18.80
C ASN A 127 -11.68 -7.67 18.95
N SER A 128 -12.07 -8.95 19.04
CA SER A 128 -11.12 -10.07 19.11
C SER A 128 -10.29 -10.17 17.84
N ALA A 129 -10.92 -10.00 16.67
CA ALA A 129 -10.23 -10.02 15.39
C ALA A 129 -9.22 -8.87 15.27
N LEU A 130 -9.58 -7.67 15.74
CA LEU A 130 -8.68 -6.51 15.76
C LEU A 130 -7.43 -6.79 16.57
N LYS A 131 -7.57 -7.39 17.75
CA LYS A 131 -6.41 -7.74 18.58
C LYS A 131 -5.47 -8.67 17.86
N GLY A 132 -5.99 -9.71 17.22
CA GLY A 132 -5.17 -10.66 16.45
C GLY A 132 -4.46 -10.00 15.27
N LEU A 133 -5.14 -9.12 14.55
CA LEU A 133 -4.56 -8.39 13.43
C LEU A 133 -3.46 -7.42 13.87
N LEU A 134 -3.67 -6.72 14.99
CA LEU A 134 -2.66 -5.82 15.57
C LEU A 134 -1.42 -6.59 16.04
N GLU A 135 -1.61 -7.72 16.73
CA GLU A 135 -0.51 -8.54 17.23
C GLU A 135 0.36 -9.09 16.10
N LYS A 136 -0.22 -9.37 14.95
CA LYS A 136 0.49 -9.89 13.77
C LYS A 136 0.97 -8.80 12.83
N ASP A 137 0.78 -7.53 13.17
CA ASP A 137 1.17 -6.37 12.37
C ASP A 137 0.51 -6.30 10.97
N PHE A 138 -0.68 -6.87 10.82
CA PHE A 138 -1.45 -6.70 9.59
C PHE A 138 -2.12 -5.33 9.50
N ILE A 139 -2.49 -4.78 10.65
CA ILE A 139 -3.07 -3.45 10.76
C ILE A 139 -2.29 -2.64 11.80
N THR A 140 -2.43 -1.32 11.70
CA THR A 140 -1.92 -0.40 12.72
C THR A 140 -3.02 0.60 13.07
N GLN A 141 -2.91 1.18 14.26
CA GLN A 141 -3.83 2.20 14.71
C GLN A 141 -3.19 3.58 14.60
N GLU A 142 -3.85 4.47 13.89
CA GLU A 142 -3.46 5.87 13.74
C GLU A 142 -4.56 6.75 14.35
N GLY A 143 -4.36 7.23 15.60
CA GLY A 143 -5.39 7.93 16.35
C GLY A 143 -6.55 6.98 16.65
N ASP A 144 -7.75 7.31 16.17
CA ASP A 144 -8.96 6.50 16.31
C ASP A 144 -9.23 5.60 15.10
N ALA A 145 -8.35 5.63 14.09
CA ALA A 145 -8.52 4.88 12.86
C ALA A 145 -7.60 3.65 12.82
N TYR A 146 -8.10 2.59 12.20
CA TYR A 146 -7.30 1.41 11.85
C TYR A 146 -7.02 1.42 10.36
N VAL A 147 -5.80 1.12 9.99
CA VAL A 147 -5.36 1.06 8.59
C VAL A 147 -4.55 -0.22 8.36
N VAL A 148 -4.58 -0.73 7.13
CA VAL A 148 -3.72 -1.84 6.73
C VAL A 148 -2.27 -1.37 6.79
N TYR A 149 -1.41 -2.13 7.45
CA TYR A 149 -0.03 -1.74 7.68
C TYR A 149 0.78 -1.68 6.38
N ASP A 150 0.72 -2.73 5.56
CA ASP A 150 1.42 -2.80 4.27
C ASP A 150 0.56 -2.14 3.19
N LYS A 151 1.03 -1.03 2.65
CA LYS A 151 0.29 -0.27 1.65
C LYS A 151 0.11 -1.02 0.33
N PHE A 152 1.05 -1.88 -0.06
CA PHE A 152 0.87 -2.72 -1.25
C PHE A 152 -0.19 -3.80 -1.02
N PHE A 153 -0.22 -4.39 0.16
CA PHE A 153 -1.27 -5.35 0.52
C PHE A 153 -2.64 -4.67 0.50
N ASP A 154 -2.72 -3.46 1.04
CA ASP A 154 -3.96 -2.66 1.03
C ASP A 154 -4.46 -2.41 -0.41
N LEU A 155 -3.57 -1.99 -1.30
CA LEU A 155 -3.90 -1.77 -2.71
C LEU A 155 -4.36 -3.07 -3.39
N TRP A 156 -3.70 -4.18 -3.07
CA TRP A 156 -4.07 -5.50 -3.58
C TRP A 156 -5.48 -5.91 -3.12
N LEU A 157 -5.78 -5.71 -1.83
CA LEU A 157 -7.10 -5.99 -1.27
C LEU A 157 -8.19 -5.17 -1.95
N LYS A 158 -7.96 -3.88 -2.15
CA LYS A 158 -8.90 -2.97 -2.83
C LYS A 158 -9.15 -3.39 -4.27
N LYS A 159 -8.14 -3.94 -4.93
CA LYS A 159 -8.25 -4.38 -6.32
C LYS A 159 -8.98 -5.70 -6.47
N TYR A 160 -8.70 -6.68 -5.62
CA TYR A 160 -9.15 -8.06 -5.79
C TYR A 160 -10.22 -8.52 -4.81
N MET A 161 -10.42 -7.83 -3.68
CA MET A 161 -11.34 -8.24 -2.60
C MET A 161 -12.50 -7.26 -2.42
N LYS A 162 -13.00 -6.69 -3.49
CA LYS A 162 -14.18 -5.81 -3.43
C LYS A 162 -15.44 -6.59 -3.11
#